data_de3370d19de7ad591d7b9e0b9c66d7f8
#
_entry.id   de3370d19de7ad591d7b9e0b9c66d7f8
#
_cell.length_a   1.000
_cell.length_b   1.000
_cell.length_c   1.000
_cell.angle_alpha   90.00
_cell.angle_beta   90.00
_cell.angle_gamma   90.00
#
_symmetry.space_group_name_H-M   'P 1'
#
loop_
_entity.id
_entity.type
_entity.pdbx_description
1 polymer ?
#
loop_
_entity_poly.entity_id
_entity_poly.type
_entity_poly.pdbx_seq_one_letter_code
_entity_poly.pdbx_strand_id
1 'polypeptide(L)'
;MASPTDWARVIGTTIVQHTREEELATFRKFKIFAMLESSGNVVMNQSGRGFDWNVRYRNAPVSGNTGDTPRTFSRINMWKRAELPWRGFTSTDAVYRRELLENRGQQALVDVAGKMASRLQESLEMHLSYQPYKDGNAANAENDFHGMDSFLNYSGTVDESNAKVAEARSSSNTADRYGFPDDNYAGLSTKLGYYGGGRINATTGTWPNVPVDSELDFYSPVVINYNASSFNSAGNRNWKSNCIFSIREGIHQCKRNDTKESQIDMVVLDRQLYIQFLNQYADKERIQITKEGGLKAMGFSDVTTLDGVEVCSEYACPAGRGYGLSIGNMELRCLENQLFVAEGPFFDEETQAYRYACSSLGNLRFRSPRNFFLLAPVTAAA
;
A
#
# COMPACT_ATOMS: atom_id res chain seq x y z
N MET A 1 -38.73 -24.92 -26.66
CA MET A 1 -38.43 -23.93 -25.59
C MET A 1 -37.31 -24.52 -24.77
N ALA A 2 -36.21 -23.83 -24.64
CA ALA A 2 -35.09 -24.25 -23.80
C ALA A 2 -35.52 -24.25 -22.32
N SER A 3 -35.05 -25.22 -21.56
CA SER A 3 -35.43 -25.35 -20.15
C SER A 3 -34.78 -24.22 -19.33
N PRO A 4 -35.35 -23.81 -18.19
CA PRO A 4 -34.78 -22.80 -17.33
C PRO A 4 -33.33 -23.08 -16.92
N THR A 5 -32.93 -24.32 -16.82
CA THR A 5 -31.58 -24.80 -16.53
C THR A 5 -30.60 -24.52 -17.67
N ASP A 6 -31.03 -24.56 -18.92
CA ASP A 6 -30.13 -24.25 -20.06
C ASP A 6 -29.79 -22.77 -20.12
N TRP A 7 -30.73 -21.88 -19.76
CA TRP A 7 -30.50 -20.44 -19.71
C TRP A 7 -29.53 -20.07 -18.58
N ALA A 8 -29.71 -20.63 -17.39
CA ALA A 8 -28.78 -20.38 -16.27
C ALA A 8 -27.36 -20.81 -16.62
N ARG A 9 -27.19 -21.89 -17.39
CA ARG A 9 -25.89 -22.38 -17.83
C ARG A 9 -25.22 -21.42 -18.86
N VAL A 10 -25.99 -20.91 -19.82
CA VAL A 10 -25.50 -19.95 -20.81
C VAL A 10 -25.11 -18.63 -20.15
N ILE A 11 -25.93 -18.11 -19.25
CA ILE A 11 -25.63 -16.88 -18.51
C ILE A 11 -24.40 -17.06 -17.64
N GLY A 12 -24.27 -18.19 -16.92
CA GLY A 12 -23.11 -18.49 -16.08
C GLY A 12 -21.80 -18.54 -16.88
N THR A 13 -21.80 -19.17 -18.05
CA THR A 13 -20.60 -19.21 -18.92
C THR A 13 -20.24 -17.83 -19.46
N THR A 14 -21.21 -17.01 -19.81
CA THR A 14 -20.98 -15.64 -20.30
C THR A 14 -20.37 -14.75 -19.22
N ILE A 15 -20.88 -14.85 -17.98
CA ILE A 15 -20.34 -14.09 -16.84
C ILE A 15 -18.90 -14.50 -16.53
N VAL A 16 -18.58 -15.79 -16.49
CA VAL A 16 -17.23 -16.30 -16.25
C VAL A 16 -16.26 -15.83 -17.33
N GLN A 17 -16.70 -15.79 -18.58
CA GLN A 17 -15.86 -15.33 -19.68
C GLN A 17 -15.58 -13.83 -19.61
N HIS A 18 -16.59 -13.01 -19.30
CA HIS A 18 -16.45 -11.57 -19.08
C HIS A 18 -15.49 -11.24 -17.94
N THR A 19 -15.67 -11.90 -16.78
CA THR A 19 -14.80 -11.64 -15.62
C THR A 19 -13.34 -11.93 -15.89
N ARG A 20 -13.00 -12.95 -16.65
CA ARG A 20 -11.60 -13.28 -16.98
C ARG A 20 -10.93 -12.26 -17.89
N GLU A 21 -11.64 -11.73 -18.88
CA GLU A 21 -11.10 -10.74 -19.80
C GLU A 21 -10.87 -9.39 -19.12
N GLU A 22 -11.74 -9.03 -18.17
CA GLU A 22 -11.68 -7.76 -17.45
C GLU A 22 -10.71 -7.79 -16.26
N GLU A 23 -10.39 -8.94 -15.69
CA GLU A 23 -9.44 -9.08 -14.59
C GLU A 23 -8.07 -8.46 -14.91
N LEU A 24 -7.54 -8.74 -16.08
CA LEU A 24 -6.29 -8.16 -16.55
C LEU A 24 -6.40 -6.64 -16.83
N ALA A 25 -7.58 -6.18 -17.26
CA ALA A 25 -7.81 -4.77 -17.53
C ALA A 25 -7.87 -3.94 -16.24
N THR A 26 -8.34 -4.52 -15.14
CA THR A 26 -8.44 -3.88 -13.83
C THR A 26 -7.09 -3.46 -13.29
N PHE A 27 -6.10 -4.34 -13.34
CA PHE A 27 -4.75 -4.02 -12.86
C PHE A 27 -4.14 -2.83 -13.61
N ARG A 28 -4.50 -2.63 -14.86
CA ARG A 28 -4.00 -1.52 -15.69
C ARG A 28 -4.70 -0.19 -15.44
N LYS A 29 -5.84 -0.16 -14.75
CA LYS A 29 -6.56 1.08 -14.44
C LYS A 29 -5.93 1.85 -13.27
N PHE A 30 -5.35 1.14 -12.31
CA PHE A 30 -4.79 1.72 -11.09
C PHE A 30 -3.27 1.61 -11.10
N LYS A 31 -2.59 2.73 -10.84
CA LYS A 31 -1.12 2.85 -10.98
C LYS A 31 -0.37 1.90 -10.05
N ILE A 32 -0.83 1.77 -8.79
CA ILE A 32 -0.23 0.84 -7.81
C ILE A 32 -0.33 -0.61 -8.31
N PHE A 33 -1.53 -1.03 -8.73
CA PHE A 33 -1.73 -2.41 -9.18
C PHE A 33 -1.04 -2.69 -10.51
N ALA A 34 -0.98 -1.72 -11.43
CA ALA A 34 -0.23 -1.84 -12.66
C ALA A 34 1.27 -2.07 -12.39
N MET A 35 1.84 -1.34 -11.42
CA MET A 35 3.23 -1.55 -11.01
C MET A 35 3.44 -2.90 -10.33
N LEU A 36 2.50 -3.36 -9.51
CA LEU A 36 2.57 -4.69 -8.89
C LEU A 36 2.52 -5.81 -9.93
N GLU A 37 1.62 -5.71 -10.91
CA GLU A 37 1.52 -6.67 -12.01
C GLU A 37 2.81 -6.71 -12.84
N SER A 38 3.30 -5.56 -13.26
CA SER A 38 4.53 -5.47 -14.06
C SER A 38 5.77 -6.00 -13.34
N SER A 39 5.80 -5.87 -12.01
CA SER A 39 6.88 -6.38 -11.16
C SER A 39 6.73 -7.85 -10.80
N GLY A 40 5.63 -8.50 -11.20
CA GLY A 40 5.33 -9.89 -10.85
C GLY A 40 4.97 -10.11 -9.38
N ASN A 41 4.55 -9.06 -8.69
CA ASN A 41 4.23 -9.09 -7.26
C ASN A 41 2.74 -9.37 -6.98
N VAL A 42 2.04 -9.95 -7.94
CA VAL A 42 0.67 -10.45 -7.80
C VAL A 42 0.71 -11.98 -7.73
N VAL A 43 0.39 -12.54 -6.58
CA VAL A 43 0.47 -13.99 -6.32
C VAL A 43 -0.94 -14.54 -6.13
N MET A 44 -1.47 -15.20 -7.15
CA MET A 44 -2.86 -15.64 -7.24
C MET A 44 -3.16 -17.01 -6.64
N ASN A 45 -2.14 -17.83 -6.43
CA ASN A 45 -2.34 -19.24 -6.08
C ASN A 45 -1.75 -19.56 -4.70
N GLN A 46 -2.41 -19.07 -3.66
CA GLN A 46 -2.05 -19.35 -2.29
C GLN A 46 -3.08 -20.26 -1.62
N SER A 47 -2.65 -20.97 -0.57
CA SER A 47 -3.52 -21.85 0.23
C SER A 47 -3.22 -21.67 1.72
N GLY A 48 -4.12 -22.17 2.57
CA GLY A 48 -3.97 -22.13 4.03
C GLY A 48 -4.88 -21.10 4.70
N ARG A 49 -4.82 -21.01 6.03
CA ARG A 49 -5.65 -20.12 6.85
C ARG A 49 -5.22 -18.65 6.82
N GLY A 50 -4.00 -18.41 6.44
CA GLY A 50 -3.36 -17.10 6.35
C GLY A 50 -2.00 -17.28 5.71
N PHE A 51 -1.24 -16.22 5.62
CA PHE A 51 0.14 -16.29 5.12
C PHE A 51 1.10 -15.62 6.10
N ASP A 52 2.29 -16.16 6.18
CA ASP A 52 3.33 -15.69 7.05
C ASP A 52 4.64 -15.44 6.30
N TRP A 53 5.52 -14.68 6.93
CA TRP A 53 6.88 -14.47 6.46
C TRP A 53 7.80 -14.13 7.61
N ASN A 54 9.10 -14.39 7.41
CA ASN A 54 10.11 -14.09 8.40
C ASN A 54 10.75 -12.73 8.12
N VAL A 55 10.82 -11.88 9.13
CA VAL A 55 11.50 -10.59 9.09
C VAL A 55 12.77 -10.68 9.93
N ARG A 56 13.91 -10.32 9.33
CA ARG A 56 15.18 -10.28 10.04
C ARG A 56 15.25 -9.03 10.90
N TYR A 57 15.35 -9.20 12.21
CA TYR A 57 15.38 -8.07 13.15
C TYR A 57 16.76 -7.84 13.79
N ARG A 58 17.62 -8.86 13.84
CA ARG A 58 18.92 -8.79 14.48
C ARG A 58 20.02 -9.27 13.55
N ASN A 59 21.17 -8.62 13.63
CA ASN A 59 22.40 -9.09 12.99
C ASN A 59 23.19 -9.98 13.97
N ALA A 60 24.02 -10.86 13.43
CA ALA A 60 24.97 -11.60 14.26
C ALA A 60 25.99 -10.62 14.86
N PRO A 61 26.36 -10.78 16.15
CA PRO A 61 27.38 -9.94 16.74
C PRO A 61 28.72 -10.17 16.05
N VAL A 62 29.44 -9.10 15.80
CA VAL A 62 30.77 -9.12 15.23
C VAL A 62 31.77 -8.75 16.36
N SER A 63 32.73 -9.60 16.63
CA SER A 63 33.81 -9.32 17.57
C SER A 63 35.14 -9.26 16.84
N GLY A 64 36.00 -8.33 17.25
CA GLY A 64 37.39 -8.29 16.78
C GLY A 64 38.15 -9.55 17.25
N ASN A 65 39.04 -10.08 16.41
CA ASN A 65 39.86 -11.21 16.71
C ASN A 65 41.35 -10.87 16.48
N THR A 66 42.13 -10.95 17.53
CA THR A 66 43.59 -10.72 17.49
C THR A 66 44.40 -12.00 17.29
N GLY A 67 43.72 -13.14 16.99
CA GLY A 67 44.38 -14.44 16.76
C GLY A 67 44.39 -15.36 17.98
N ASP A 68 44.63 -14.82 19.16
CA ASP A 68 44.79 -15.60 20.42
C ASP A 68 43.51 -15.61 21.30
N THR A 69 42.47 -14.87 20.91
CA THR A 69 41.21 -14.81 21.67
C THR A 69 40.30 -15.99 21.35
N PRO A 70 39.80 -16.75 22.34
CA PRO A 70 38.87 -17.83 22.11
C PRO A 70 37.55 -17.30 21.53
N ARG A 71 37.05 -17.96 20.50
CA ARG A 71 35.76 -17.62 19.87
C ARG A 71 34.59 -18.09 20.73
N THR A 72 33.66 -17.19 21.01
CA THR A 72 32.44 -17.55 21.72
C THR A 72 31.33 -17.84 20.73
N PHE A 73 30.73 -19.02 20.82
CA PHE A 73 29.60 -19.41 19.96
C PHE A 73 28.32 -19.35 20.79
N SER A 74 27.38 -18.52 20.36
CA SER A 74 26.04 -18.45 20.96
C SER A 74 24.97 -18.56 19.87
N ARG A 75 23.88 -19.26 20.17
CA ARG A 75 22.72 -19.30 19.28
C ARG A 75 21.93 -17.99 19.40
N ILE A 76 21.75 -17.29 18.29
CA ILE A 76 21.04 -16.03 18.26
C ILE A 76 19.76 -16.20 17.43
N ASN A 77 18.64 -15.75 18.00
CA ASN A 77 17.41 -15.65 17.22
C ASN A 77 17.46 -14.37 16.39
N MET A 78 17.50 -14.50 15.05
CA MET A 78 17.63 -13.39 14.10
C MET A 78 16.33 -13.05 13.38
N TRP A 79 15.27 -13.83 13.58
CA TRP A 79 14.05 -13.72 12.80
C TRP A 79 12.83 -13.53 13.69
N LYS A 80 11.92 -12.69 13.22
CA LYS A 80 10.56 -12.55 13.76
C LYS A 80 9.58 -13.01 12.69
N ARG A 81 8.53 -13.72 13.09
CA ARG A 81 7.45 -14.15 12.21
C ARG A 81 6.38 -13.08 12.17
N ALA A 82 6.01 -12.66 10.98
CA ALA A 82 4.87 -11.81 10.69
C ALA A 82 3.77 -12.67 10.07
N GLU A 83 2.51 -12.44 10.42
CA GLU A 83 1.38 -13.23 9.96
C GLU A 83 0.17 -12.33 9.67
N LEU A 84 -0.51 -12.59 8.54
CA LEU A 84 -1.75 -11.92 8.15
C LEU A 84 -2.82 -12.94 7.76
N PRO A 85 -4.09 -12.72 8.18
CA PRO A 85 -5.21 -13.54 7.76
C PRO A 85 -5.64 -13.19 6.32
N TRP A 86 -6.37 -14.09 5.68
CA TRP A 86 -7.11 -13.78 4.47
C TRP A 86 -8.30 -12.90 4.80
N ARG A 87 -8.60 -11.98 3.90
CA ARG A 87 -9.74 -11.07 3.97
C ARG A 87 -10.42 -11.00 2.63
N GLY A 88 -11.66 -10.54 2.61
CA GLY A 88 -12.38 -10.48 1.36
C GLY A 88 -13.63 -9.64 1.41
N PHE A 89 -14.07 -9.30 0.24
CA PHE A 89 -15.28 -8.52 0.02
C PHE A 89 -16.06 -9.12 -1.16
N THR A 90 -17.36 -8.93 -1.14
CA THR A 90 -18.28 -9.47 -2.13
C THR A 90 -19.22 -8.38 -2.59
N SER A 91 -19.39 -8.27 -3.91
CA SER A 91 -20.44 -7.49 -4.52
C SER A 91 -21.57 -8.39 -4.97
N THR A 92 -22.81 -8.03 -4.70
CA THR A 92 -23.99 -8.84 -5.02
C THR A 92 -25.02 -8.00 -5.78
N ASP A 93 -25.69 -8.62 -6.73
CA ASP A 93 -26.82 -8.02 -7.45
C ASP A 93 -27.88 -9.07 -7.70
N ALA A 94 -29.12 -8.66 -7.92
CA ALA A 94 -30.24 -9.54 -8.17
C ALA A 94 -31.16 -8.99 -9.27
N VAL A 95 -31.61 -9.87 -10.18
CA VAL A 95 -32.59 -9.55 -11.22
C VAL A 95 -33.86 -10.33 -10.96
N TYR A 96 -34.97 -9.62 -10.89
CA TYR A 96 -36.27 -10.25 -10.72
C TYR A 96 -36.71 -10.95 -11.99
N ARG A 97 -37.31 -12.13 -11.82
CA ARG A 97 -37.87 -12.94 -12.94
C ARG A 97 -38.83 -12.10 -13.80
N ARG A 98 -39.57 -11.18 -13.19
CA ARG A 98 -40.50 -10.31 -13.91
C ARG A 98 -39.78 -9.42 -14.93
N GLU A 99 -38.65 -8.81 -14.58
CA GLU A 99 -37.86 -7.99 -15.47
C GLU A 99 -37.34 -8.78 -16.67
N LEU A 100 -36.92 -10.03 -16.43
CA LEU A 100 -36.49 -10.93 -17.50
C LEU A 100 -37.63 -11.34 -18.42
N LEU A 101 -38.88 -11.46 -17.92
CA LEU A 101 -40.03 -11.79 -18.70
C LEU A 101 -40.57 -10.59 -19.49
N GLU A 102 -40.45 -9.39 -18.99
CA GLU A 102 -40.81 -8.15 -19.67
C GLU A 102 -39.84 -7.86 -20.83
N ASN A 103 -38.56 -8.18 -20.67
CA ASN A 103 -37.53 -8.10 -21.72
C ASN A 103 -37.45 -9.41 -22.55
N ARG A 104 -38.48 -9.72 -23.31
CA ARG A 104 -38.55 -10.94 -24.11
C ARG A 104 -37.60 -10.90 -25.32
N GLY A 105 -36.53 -11.70 -25.27
CA GLY A 105 -35.64 -12.00 -26.39
C GLY A 105 -34.32 -12.59 -25.91
N GLN A 106 -33.75 -13.52 -26.68
CA GLN A 106 -32.46 -14.15 -26.34
C GLN A 106 -31.33 -13.12 -26.18
N GLN A 107 -31.31 -12.12 -27.01
CA GLN A 107 -30.32 -11.05 -27.02
C GLN A 107 -30.44 -10.14 -25.80
N ALA A 108 -31.65 -9.82 -25.38
CA ALA A 108 -31.88 -8.97 -24.20
C ALA A 108 -31.45 -9.64 -22.90
N LEU A 109 -31.59 -10.96 -22.78
CA LEU A 109 -31.18 -11.73 -21.63
C LEU A 109 -29.65 -11.77 -21.47
N VAL A 110 -28.92 -11.94 -22.57
CA VAL A 110 -27.47 -11.94 -22.59
C VAL A 110 -26.94 -10.53 -22.25
N ASP A 111 -27.56 -9.48 -22.80
CA ASP A 111 -27.19 -8.09 -22.51
C ASP A 111 -27.40 -7.69 -21.05
N VAL A 112 -28.49 -8.16 -20.43
CA VAL A 112 -28.74 -7.91 -18.99
C VAL A 112 -27.70 -8.59 -18.13
N ALA A 113 -27.40 -9.88 -18.39
CA ALA A 113 -26.41 -10.61 -17.63
C ALA A 113 -25.00 -10.03 -17.79
N GLY A 114 -24.61 -9.65 -19.01
CA GLY A 114 -23.32 -9.00 -19.28
C GLY A 114 -23.18 -7.66 -18.55
N LYS A 115 -24.21 -6.81 -18.60
CA LYS A 115 -24.23 -5.52 -17.89
C LYS A 115 -24.18 -5.68 -16.38
N MET A 116 -24.79 -6.71 -15.84
CA MET A 116 -24.71 -7.01 -14.41
C MET A 116 -23.30 -7.44 -13.99
N ALA A 117 -22.70 -8.34 -14.74
CA ALA A 117 -21.32 -8.77 -14.48
C ALA A 117 -20.37 -7.56 -14.48
N SER A 118 -20.46 -6.72 -15.51
CA SER A 118 -19.63 -5.50 -15.59
C SER A 118 -19.87 -4.55 -14.41
N ARG A 119 -21.12 -4.35 -13.96
CA ARG A 119 -21.44 -3.51 -12.80
C ARG A 119 -20.87 -4.07 -11.48
N LEU A 120 -21.00 -5.37 -11.28
CA LEU A 120 -20.44 -6.04 -10.10
C LEU A 120 -18.94 -5.89 -10.06
N GLN A 121 -18.30 -6.10 -11.19
CA GLN A 121 -16.86 -5.97 -11.33
C GLN A 121 -16.39 -4.53 -11.14
N GLU A 122 -17.01 -3.55 -11.79
CA GLU A 122 -16.68 -2.13 -11.59
C GLU A 122 -16.80 -1.72 -10.11
N SER A 123 -17.81 -2.24 -9.40
CA SER A 123 -17.97 -1.98 -7.97
C SER A 123 -16.84 -2.58 -7.14
N LEU A 124 -16.41 -3.79 -7.46
CA LEU A 124 -15.26 -4.43 -6.80
C LEU A 124 -13.94 -3.74 -7.15
N GLU A 125 -13.74 -3.33 -8.40
CA GLU A 125 -12.57 -2.57 -8.82
C GLU A 125 -12.44 -1.26 -8.06
N MET A 126 -13.54 -0.52 -7.97
CA MET A 126 -13.55 0.73 -7.21
C MET A 126 -13.24 0.47 -5.73
N HIS A 127 -13.80 -0.57 -5.14
CA HIS A 127 -13.49 -0.95 -3.77
C HIS A 127 -12.02 -1.37 -3.61
N LEU A 128 -11.48 -2.15 -4.54
CA LEU A 128 -10.09 -2.59 -4.53
C LEU A 128 -9.13 -1.39 -4.62
N SER A 129 -9.46 -0.35 -5.36
CA SER A 129 -8.60 0.84 -5.52
C SER A 129 -8.32 1.58 -4.21
N TYR A 130 -9.23 1.51 -3.23
CA TYR A 130 -9.07 2.10 -1.91
C TYR A 130 -8.31 1.22 -0.92
N GLN A 131 -8.23 -0.08 -1.18
CA GLN A 131 -7.64 -1.05 -0.25
C GLN A 131 -6.17 -0.77 0.10
N PRO A 132 -5.30 -0.32 -0.81
CA PRO A 132 -3.92 0.03 -0.46
C PRO A 132 -3.78 1.12 0.61
N TYR A 133 -4.81 1.96 0.78
CA TYR A 133 -4.83 3.09 1.72
C TYR A 133 -5.60 2.82 3.00
N LYS A 134 -6.20 1.64 3.14
CA LYS A 134 -7.01 1.30 4.31
C LYS A 134 -6.17 0.86 5.50
N ASP A 135 -6.71 1.14 6.69
CA ASP A 135 -6.22 0.57 7.94
C ASP A 135 -6.95 -0.74 8.24
N GLY A 136 -6.32 -1.85 7.96
CA GLY A 136 -6.88 -3.17 8.28
C GLY A 136 -6.92 -3.50 9.77
N ASN A 137 -6.32 -2.70 10.65
CA ASN A 137 -6.36 -2.89 12.11
C ASN A 137 -7.50 -2.10 12.76
N ALA A 138 -8.22 -1.27 12.01
CA ALA A 138 -9.34 -0.50 12.54
C ALA A 138 -10.49 -1.41 13.01
N ALA A 139 -11.23 -0.97 14.02
CA ALA A 139 -12.25 -1.77 14.70
C ALA A 139 -13.41 -2.27 13.81
N ASN A 140 -13.64 -1.66 12.65
CA ASN A 140 -14.69 -2.03 11.70
C ASN A 140 -14.13 -2.49 10.34
N ALA A 141 -12.85 -2.83 10.28
CA ALA A 141 -12.14 -3.17 9.04
C ALA A 141 -11.83 -4.67 8.93
N GLU A 142 -12.65 -5.53 9.51
CA GLU A 142 -12.41 -6.98 9.54
C GLU A 142 -12.33 -7.62 8.14
N ASN A 143 -13.02 -7.04 7.17
CA ASN A 143 -13.03 -7.51 5.78
C ASN A 143 -12.11 -6.70 4.86
N ASP A 144 -11.68 -5.51 5.25
CA ASP A 144 -10.78 -4.67 4.46
C ASP A 144 -9.35 -5.24 4.45
N PHE A 145 -8.66 -5.13 3.32
CA PHE A 145 -7.25 -5.55 3.24
C PHE A 145 -6.38 -4.67 4.15
N HIS A 146 -5.26 -5.22 4.58
CA HIS A 146 -4.27 -4.45 5.30
C HIS A 146 -3.51 -3.56 4.30
N GLY A 147 -3.94 -2.32 4.18
CA GLY A 147 -3.26 -1.31 3.39
C GLY A 147 -2.13 -0.61 4.16
N MET A 148 -1.61 0.47 3.61
CA MET A 148 -0.50 1.24 4.17
C MET A 148 -0.84 1.89 5.51
N ASP A 149 -2.08 2.35 5.70
CA ASP A 149 -2.51 2.95 6.97
C ASP A 149 -2.54 1.95 8.13
N SER A 150 -2.44 0.63 7.85
CA SER A 150 -2.30 -0.39 8.90
C SER A 150 -0.99 -0.30 9.67
N PHE A 151 0.03 0.39 9.14
CA PHE A 151 1.31 0.59 9.80
C PHE A 151 1.83 2.03 9.73
N LEU A 152 1.21 2.87 8.89
CA LEU A 152 1.47 4.29 8.78
C LEU A 152 0.35 5.10 9.44
N ASN A 153 -0.39 4.51 10.38
CA ASN A 153 -1.54 5.16 10.98
C ASN A 153 -1.15 6.51 11.57
N TYR A 154 -1.71 7.52 10.96
CA TYR A 154 -1.56 8.90 11.34
C TYR A 154 -2.91 9.41 11.84
N SER A 155 -3.09 9.38 13.16
CA SER A 155 -4.31 9.86 13.82
C SER A 155 -4.31 11.40 14.00
N GLY A 156 -3.95 12.14 12.96
CA GLY A 156 -4.18 13.59 12.90
C GLY A 156 -3.27 14.49 13.71
N THR A 157 -2.62 14.00 14.74
CA THR A 157 -1.70 14.75 15.59
C THR A 157 -0.45 13.92 15.82
N VAL A 158 0.55 14.08 14.97
CA VAL A 158 1.92 13.83 15.44
C VAL A 158 2.20 15.00 16.36
N ASP A 159 1.77 14.85 17.59
CA ASP A 159 2.02 15.80 18.64
C ASP A 159 3.54 15.89 18.82
N GLU A 160 4.07 17.10 18.80
CA GLU A 160 5.48 17.33 19.11
C GLU A 160 5.85 16.83 20.51
N SER A 161 4.88 16.73 21.40
CA SER A 161 4.99 16.16 22.74
C SER A 161 4.92 14.63 22.75
N ASN A 162 4.55 13.99 21.65
CA ASN A 162 4.47 12.54 21.60
C ASN A 162 5.88 11.96 21.63
N ALA A 163 6.17 11.18 22.66
CA ALA A 163 7.47 10.52 22.88
C ALA A 163 7.98 9.70 21.68
N LYS A 164 7.09 9.35 20.74
CA LYS A 164 7.33 8.63 19.50
C LYS A 164 8.13 9.43 18.47
N VAL A 165 7.96 10.74 18.46
CA VAL A 165 8.76 11.66 17.64
C VAL A 165 10.01 12.10 18.41
N ALA A 166 9.96 12.08 19.73
CA ALA A 166 11.03 12.58 20.58
C ALA A 166 12.33 11.75 20.53
N GLU A 167 12.26 10.44 20.24
CA GLU A 167 13.48 9.64 20.12
C GLU A 167 14.28 9.91 18.84
N ALA A 168 13.65 10.46 17.80
CA ALA A 168 14.35 10.97 16.62
C ALA A 168 14.93 12.36 16.85
N ARG A 169 14.51 13.06 17.90
CA ARG A 169 14.94 14.39 18.27
C ARG A 169 16.32 14.37 18.91
N SER A 170 17.29 14.84 18.21
CA SER A 170 18.44 15.49 18.81
C SER A 170 18.32 16.99 18.52
N SER A 171 18.28 17.76 19.54
CA SER A 171 18.49 19.20 19.79
C SER A 171 18.79 20.20 18.65
N SER A 172 18.74 19.86 17.39
CA SER A 172 18.97 20.79 16.29
C SER A 172 17.89 20.67 15.23
N ASN A 173 17.39 21.78 14.79
CA ASN A 173 16.52 22.19 13.65
C ASN A 173 15.90 21.18 12.66
N THR A 174 16.11 19.87 12.79
CA THR A 174 15.53 18.81 11.95
C THR A 174 14.44 18.04 12.66
N ALA A 175 14.19 18.34 13.91
CA ALA A 175 13.32 17.58 14.81
C ALA A 175 11.84 17.52 14.41
N ASP A 176 11.39 18.47 13.59
CA ASP A 176 10.01 18.57 13.14
C ASP A 176 9.74 17.95 11.77
N ARG A 177 10.76 17.42 11.07
CA ARG A 177 10.64 16.94 9.69
C ARG A 177 10.04 15.54 9.57
N TYR A 178 10.38 14.64 10.47
CA TYR A 178 9.96 13.26 10.41
C TYR A 178 9.72 12.64 11.78
N GLY A 179 8.92 11.57 11.80
CA GLY A 179 8.63 10.79 12.99
C GLY A 179 8.36 9.33 12.66
N PHE A 180 8.19 8.53 13.70
CA PHE A 180 7.90 7.09 13.59
C PHE A 180 6.53 6.81 14.17
N PRO A 181 5.62 6.16 13.44
CA PRO A 181 4.33 5.75 13.98
C PRO A 181 4.51 4.60 14.99
N ASP A 182 3.65 4.59 16.01
CA ASP A 182 3.56 3.51 16.98
C ASP A 182 2.29 2.73 16.68
N ASP A 183 2.43 1.71 15.87
CA ASP A 183 1.35 0.85 15.41
C ASP A 183 1.78 -0.61 15.39
N ASN A 184 0.87 -1.51 15.04
CA ASN A 184 1.14 -2.93 14.87
C ASN A 184 0.74 -3.37 13.47
N TYR A 185 1.65 -4.09 12.81
CA TYR A 185 1.37 -4.69 11.52
C TYR A 185 1.80 -6.15 11.51
N ALA A 186 0.91 -7.03 11.05
CA ALA A 186 1.16 -8.47 10.97
C ALA A 186 1.66 -9.10 12.30
N GLY A 187 1.15 -8.63 13.43
CA GLY A 187 1.53 -9.09 14.76
C GLY A 187 2.87 -8.54 15.29
N LEU A 188 3.51 -7.62 14.55
CA LEU A 188 4.75 -6.97 14.97
C LEU A 188 4.53 -5.47 15.19
N SER A 189 5.14 -4.91 16.24
CA SER A 189 5.10 -3.47 16.51
C SER A 189 5.99 -2.70 15.54
N THR A 190 5.50 -1.57 15.04
CA THR A 190 6.25 -0.65 14.20
C THR A 190 6.99 0.41 15.01
N LYS A 191 6.79 0.44 16.34
CA LYS A 191 7.41 1.42 17.23
C LYS A 191 8.93 1.30 17.20
N LEU A 192 9.59 2.46 17.07
CA LEU A 192 11.06 2.54 17.14
C LEU A 192 11.58 2.04 18.50
N GLY A 193 12.56 1.14 18.46
CA GLY A 193 13.19 0.60 19.69
C GLY A 193 12.35 -0.40 20.49
N TYR A 194 11.17 -0.80 20.03
CA TYR A 194 10.31 -1.74 20.74
C TYR A 194 10.99 -3.10 21.03
N TYR A 195 11.80 -3.58 20.10
CA TYR A 195 12.49 -4.88 20.21
C TYR A 195 13.90 -4.78 20.80
N GLY A 196 14.25 -3.62 21.29
CA GLY A 196 15.58 -3.35 21.78
C GLY A 196 16.46 -2.66 20.74
N GLY A 197 17.76 -2.80 20.90
CA GLY A 197 18.72 -2.12 20.06
C GLY A 197 18.98 -0.68 20.51
N GLY A 198 20.04 -0.13 20.03
CA GLY A 198 20.47 1.22 20.33
C GLY A 198 21.36 1.79 19.24
N ARG A 199 21.83 2.99 19.46
CA ARG A 199 22.83 3.59 18.60
C ARG A 199 24.19 2.98 18.95
N ILE A 200 24.95 2.55 17.95
CA ILE A 200 26.24 1.88 18.16
C ILE A 200 27.26 2.83 18.85
N ASN A 201 27.13 4.13 18.66
CA ASN A 201 27.93 5.14 19.34
C ASN A 201 27.00 6.21 19.93
N ALA A 202 26.50 5.98 21.11
CA ALA A 202 25.36 6.70 21.70
C ALA A 202 25.58 8.17 22.05
N THR A 203 26.80 8.73 21.90
CA THR A 203 27.11 10.00 22.56
C THR A 203 26.84 11.24 21.71
N THR A 204 26.94 11.18 20.40
CA THR A 204 26.89 12.39 19.57
C THR A 204 26.42 12.13 18.16
N GLY A 205 25.14 12.07 17.94
CA GLY A 205 24.65 11.98 16.58
C GLY A 205 23.15 11.83 16.50
N THR A 206 22.58 12.36 15.47
CA THR A 206 21.15 12.25 15.17
C THR A 206 20.91 11.03 14.31
N TRP A 207 19.90 10.24 14.69
CA TRP A 207 19.35 9.27 13.76
C TRP A 207 18.85 9.99 12.48
N PRO A 208 19.07 9.47 11.29
CA PRO A 208 19.65 8.17 10.90
C PRO A 208 21.16 8.20 10.64
N ASN A 209 21.85 9.32 10.82
CA ASN A 209 23.25 9.51 10.45
C ASN A 209 24.25 8.79 11.39
N VAL A 210 23.72 8.20 12.45
CA VAL A 210 24.52 7.42 13.40
C VAL A 210 24.25 5.94 13.18
N PRO A 211 25.29 5.09 13.13
CA PRO A 211 25.08 3.65 13.11
C PRO A 211 24.18 3.21 14.25
N VAL A 212 23.18 2.41 13.94
CA VAL A 212 22.23 1.86 14.90
C VAL A 212 22.21 0.35 14.78
N ASP A 213 21.85 -0.33 15.87
CA ASP A 213 21.57 -1.75 15.81
C ASP A 213 20.37 -2.01 14.91
N SER A 214 20.43 -3.09 14.13
CA SER A 214 19.35 -3.45 13.22
C SER A 214 18.00 -3.66 13.91
N GLU A 215 18.00 -3.90 15.22
CA GLU A 215 16.80 -4.11 16.04
C GLU A 215 16.02 -2.82 16.26
N LEU A 216 16.70 -1.66 16.25
CA LEU A 216 16.08 -0.39 16.60
C LEU A 216 14.95 -0.01 15.61
N ASP A 217 15.20 -0.17 14.33
CA ASP A 217 14.34 0.36 13.27
C ASP A 217 13.96 -0.64 12.16
N PHE A 218 14.16 -1.95 12.40
CA PHE A 218 13.97 -2.97 11.37
C PHE A 218 12.55 -3.01 10.79
N TYR A 219 11.55 -2.53 11.53
CA TYR A 219 10.14 -2.57 11.17
C TYR A 219 9.45 -1.21 11.24
N SER A 220 10.19 -0.12 11.49
CA SER A 220 9.65 1.21 11.74
C SER A 220 9.57 2.03 10.45
N PRO A 221 8.37 2.30 9.90
CA PRO A 221 8.18 3.19 8.76
C PRO A 221 8.38 4.65 9.18
N VAL A 222 8.44 5.56 8.23
CA VAL A 222 8.70 6.98 8.47
C VAL A 222 7.48 7.83 8.07
N VAL A 223 7.09 8.76 8.92
CA VAL A 223 6.13 9.82 8.61
C VAL A 223 6.89 11.12 8.41
N ILE A 224 6.72 11.75 7.27
CA ILE A 224 7.34 13.04 6.93
C ILE A 224 6.32 14.15 7.10
N ASN A 225 6.67 15.13 7.93
CA ASN A 225 5.87 16.33 8.12
C ASN A 225 6.22 17.37 7.03
N TYR A 226 5.38 17.51 6.04
CA TYR A 226 5.62 18.52 5.00
C TYR A 226 5.37 19.97 5.45
N ASN A 227 4.75 20.18 6.62
CA ASN A 227 4.57 21.48 7.24
C ASN A 227 5.75 21.86 8.17
N ALA A 228 6.83 21.10 8.16
CA ALA A 228 7.98 21.38 9.01
C ALA A 228 8.63 22.74 8.67
N SER A 229 8.89 23.53 9.70
CA SER A 229 9.54 24.83 9.57
C SER A 229 10.99 24.73 9.12
N SER A 230 11.63 23.62 9.45
CA SER A 230 13.02 23.36 9.13
C SER A 230 13.30 23.09 7.65
N PHE A 231 12.28 22.84 6.82
CA PHE A 231 12.46 22.71 5.37
C PHE A 231 12.68 24.07 4.68
N ASN A 232 12.20 25.16 5.28
CA ASN A 232 12.29 26.46 4.66
C ASN A 232 12.61 27.54 5.73
N SER A 233 13.77 28.14 5.62
CA SER A 233 14.22 29.23 6.50
C SER A 233 13.32 30.48 6.47
N ALA A 234 12.49 30.64 5.46
CA ALA A 234 11.54 31.75 5.35
C ALA A 234 10.23 31.53 6.16
N GLY A 235 10.12 30.43 6.93
CA GLY A 235 8.99 30.19 7.82
C GLY A 235 7.69 29.72 7.13
N ASN A 236 7.72 29.43 5.85
CA ASN A 236 6.57 28.92 5.11
C ASN A 236 6.31 27.45 5.46
N ARG A 237 5.32 27.21 6.31
CA ARG A 237 4.91 25.88 6.78
C ARG A 237 3.76 25.34 5.93
N ASN A 238 4.01 25.04 4.65
CA ASN A 238 2.99 24.50 3.77
C ASN A 238 3.59 23.60 2.69
N TRP A 239 2.76 22.69 2.19
CA TRP A 239 3.13 21.78 1.12
C TRP A 239 3.67 22.50 -0.11
N LYS A 240 3.01 23.58 -0.54
CA LYS A 240 3.39 24.33 -1.74
C LYS A 240 4.87 24.76 -1.76
N SER A 241 5.44 25.09 -0.59
CA SER A 241 6.83 25.52 -0.48
C SER A 241 7.79 24.35 -0.23
N ASN A 242 7.32 23.28 0.42
CA ASN A 242 8.16 22.22 0.96
C ASN A 242 8.07 20.89 0.19
N CYS A 243 7.21 20.78 -0.83
CA CYS A 243 6.89 19.50 -1.48
C CYS A 243 8.13 18.73 -1.97
N ILE A 244 9.04 19.37 -2.69
CA ILE A 244 10.25 18.72 -3.22
C ILE A 244 11.16 18.26 -2.09
N PHE A 245 11.36 19.11 -1.07
CA PHE A 245 12.20 18.76 0.08
C PHE A 245 11.60 17.61 0.89
N SER A 246 10.29 17.63 1.11
CA SER A 246 9.60 16.57 1.85
C SER A 246 9.67 15.22 1.16
N ILE A 247 9.50 15.18 -0.16
CA ILE A 247 9.62 13.94 -0.94
C ILE A 247 11.06 13.43 -0.88
N ARG A 248 12.05 14.31 -1.09
CA ARG A 248 13.48 13.95 -0.99
C ARG A 248 13.82 13.41 0.40
N GLU A 249 13.36 14.08 1.46
CA GLU A 249 13.57 13.61 2.84
C GLU A 249 13.00 12.20 3.02
N GLY A 250 11.76 11.93 2.56
CA GLY A 250 11.15 10.61 2.63
C GLY A 250 11.96 9.54 1.89
N ILE A 251 12.40 9.82 0.68
CA ILE A 251 13.24 8.90 -0.12
C ILE A 251 14.54 8.58 0.61
N HIS A 252 15.23 9.61 1.14
CA HIS A 252 16.51 9.42 1.83
C HIS A 252 16.34 8.71 3.18
N GLN A 253 15.27 8.99 3.91
CA GLN A 253 14.98 8.30 5.18
C GLN A 253 14.72 6.80 4.97
N CYS A 254 14.05 6.42 3.89
CA CYS A 254 13.88 5.00 3.54
C CYS A 254 15.20 4.33 3.11
N LYS A 255 16.11 5.06 2.49
CA LYS A 255 17.44 4.58 2.09
C LYS A 255 18.45 4.46 3.25
N ARG A 256 18.07 4.79 4.49
CA ARG A 256 18.97 4.84 5.64
C ARG A 256 19.79 3.57 5.91
N ASN A 257 19.34 2.44 5.42
CA ASN A 257 20.04 1.16 5.53
C ASN A 257 20.77 0.75 4.25
N ASP A 258 20.76 1.58 3.23
CA ASP A 258 21.44 1.45 1.94
C ASP A 258 21.40 0.03 1.34
N THR A 259 20.25 -0.64 1.46
CA THR A 259 20.00 -1.93 0.84
C THR A 259 19.24 -1.72 -0.47
N LYS A 260 19.48 -2.59 -1.46
CA LYS A 260 18.76 -2.56 -2.73
C LYS A 260 17.23 -2.64 -2.53
N GLU A 261 16.78 -3.31 -1.47
CA GLU A 261 15.37 -3.45 -1.11
C GLU A 261 14.77 -2.18 -0.50
N SER A 262 15.58 -1.21 -0.07
CA SER A 262 15.13 0.05 0.54
C SER A 262 14.91 1.18 -0.48
N GLN A 263 14.93 0.88 -1.78
CA GLN A 263 14.64 1.87 -2.81
C GLN A 263 13.14 2.14 -2.88
N ILE A 264 12.80 3.42 -2.98
CA ILE A 264 11.45 3.86 -3.30
C ILE A 264 11.33 3.90 -4.82
N ASP A 265 10.31 3.23 -5.34
CA ASP A 265 10.06 3.16 -6.79
C ASP A 265 9.05 4.23 -7.22
N MET A 266 8.05 4.48 -6.37
CA MET A 266 6.94 5.35 -6.69
C MET A 266 6.50 6.19 -5.47
N VAL A 267 6.09 7.42 -5.72
CA VAL A 267 5.40 8.28 -4.75
C VAL A 267 4.02 8.61 -5.27
N VAL A 268 3.01 8.24 -4.52
CA VAL A 268 1.60 8.53 -4.84
C VAL A 268 1.14 9.69 -3.97
N LEU A 269 0.57 10.71 -4.60
CA LEU A 269 0.08 11.91 -3.94
C LEU A 269 -1.43 12.06 -4.13
N ASP A 270 -2.07 12.72 -3.17
CA ASP A 270 -3.40 13.28 -3.38
C ASP A 270 -3.39 14.25 -4.58
N ARG A 271 -4.48 14.31 -5.29
CA ARG A 271 -4.63 15.16 -6.49
C ARG A 271 -4.24 16.60 -6.26
N GLN A 272 -4.65 17.21 -5.14
CA GLN A 272 -4.33 18.61 -4.84
C GLN A 272 -2.84 18.80 -4.55
N LEU A 273 -2.26 17.87 -3.80
CA LEU A 273 -0.81 17.88 -3.52
C LEU A 273 0.01 17.71 -4.80
N TYR A 274 -0.45 16.85 -5.70
CA TYR A 274 0.22 16.64 -6.98
C TYR A 274 0.21 17.88 -7.89
N ILE A 275 -0.94 18.57 -8.00
CA ILE A 275 -1.02 19.82 -8.77
C ILE A 275 -0.08 20.88 -8.21
N GLN A 276 -0.02 21.04 -6.88
CA GLN A 276 0.90 21.99 -6.25
C GLN A 276 2.36 21.59 -6.44
N PHE A 277 2.67 20.29 -6.42
CA PHE A 277 4.00 19.77 -6.73
C PHE A 277 4.40 20.08 -8.18
N LEU A 278 3.53 19.86 -9.16
CA LEU A 278 3.81 20.18 -10.56
C LEU A 278 4.09 21.67 -10.76
N ASN A 279 3.34 22.56 -10.12
CA ASN A 279 3.58 24.00 -10.20
C ASN A 279 4.95 24.38 -9.62
N GLN A 280 5.31 23.81 -8.47
CA GLN A 280 6.63 24.08 -7.84
C GLN A 280 7.79 23.47 -8.66
N TYR A 281 7.53 22.31 -9.28
CA TYR A 281 8.52 21.60 -10.10
C TYR A 281 8.78 22.35 -11.42
N ALA A 282 7.74 22.85 -12.07
CA ALA A 282 7.84 23.62 -13.31
C ALA A 282 8.65 24.92 -13.12
N ASP A 283 8.57 25.55 -11.94
CA ASP A 283 9.34 26.76 -11.63
C ASP A 283 10.84 26.50 -11.45
N LYS A 284 11.24 25.29 -11.12
CA LYS A 284 12.62 24.96 -10.75
C LYS A 284 13.40 24.18 -11.80
N GLU A 285 12.75 23.36 -12.58
CA GLU A 285 13.43 22.46 -13.54
C GLU A 285 12.84 22.59 -14.95
N ARG A 286 13.62 23.16 -15.85
CA ARG A 286 13.30 23.22 -17.29
C ARG A 286 13.59 21.91 -18.06
N ILE A 287 14.24 20.96 -17.43
CA ILE A 287 14.67 19.72 -18.09
C ILE A 287 13.94 18.55 -17.46
N GLN A 288 12.92 18.05 -18.14
CA GLN A 288 12.33 16.74 -17.82
C GLN A 288 13.27 15.64 -18.38
N ILE A 289 14.01 15.00 -17.51
CA ILE A 289 14.67 13.75 -17.88
C ILE A 289 13.58 12.68 -17.86
N THR A 290 13.09 12.35 -19.04
CA THR A 290 12.10 11.29 -19.22
C THR A 290 12.80 9.95 -19.05
N LYS A 291 12.53 9.26 -17.95
CA LYS A 291 12.95 7.87 -17.80
C LYS A 291 12.10 7.02 -18.75
N GLU A 292 12.73 6.37 -19.72
CA GLU A 292 12.03 5.38 -20.55
C GLU A 292 11.75 4.15 -19.69
N GLY A 293 10.49 3.84 -19.44
CA GLY A 293 10.05 2.70 -18.63
C GLY A 293 9.04 3.09 -17.54
N GLY A 294 8.66 2.14 -16.70
CA GLY A 294 7.75 2.33 -15.58
C GLY A 294 6.30 2.66 -16.00
N LEU A 295 5.62 3.47 -15.23
CA LEU A 295 4.21 3.83 -15.46
C LEU A 295 3.97 4.52 -16.81
N LYS A 296 4.92 5.31 -17.31
CA LYS A 296 4.79 5.94 -18.65
C LYS A 296 4.78 4.90 -19.77
N ALA A 297 5.60 3.87 -19.68
CA ALA A 297 5.59 2.77 -20.64
C ALA A 297 4.28 1.97 -20.63
N MET A 298 3.56 1.99 -19.50
CA MET A 298 2.23 1.39 -19.34
C MET A 298 1.08 2.28 -19.84
N GLY A 299 1.38 3.50 -20.34
CA GLY A 299 0.39 4.40 -20.93
C GLY A 299 -0.16 5.46 -19.97
N PHE A 300 0.36 5.60 -18.76
CA PHE A 300 -0.05 6.67 -17.84
C PHE A 300 0.65 7.98 -18.21
N SER A 301 -0.13 9.02 -18.52
CA SER A 301 0.39 10.35 -18.90
C SER A 301 0.78 11.22 -17.70
N ASP A 302 0.09 11.04 -16.55
CA ASP A 302 0.22 11.87 -15.36
C ASP A 302 1.32 11.35 -14.42
N VAL A 303 2.54 11.26 -14.92
CA VAL A 303 3.69 10.77 -14.14
C VAL A 303 4.87 11.70 -14.37
N THR A 304 5.44 12.17 -13.27
CA THR A 304 6.64 13.01 -13.27
C THR A 304 7.75 12.28 -12.51
N THR A 305 8.99 12.42 -12.93
CA THR A 305 10.13 11.78 -12.28
C THR A 305 10.90 12.78 -11.42
N LEU A 306 11.12 12.47 -10.15
CA LEU A 306 11.94 13.24 -9.22
C LEU A 306 13.05 12.34 -8.66
N ASP A 307 14.31 12.69 -8.87
CA ASP A 307 15.48 11.91 -8.39
C ASP A 307 15.45 10.43 -8.78
N GLY A 308 14.87 10.10 -9.94
CA GLY A 308 14.72 8.73 -10.44
C GLY A 308 13.52 7.97 -9.88
N VAL A 309 12.68 8.60 -9.05
CA VAL A 309 11.45 8.04 -8.49
C VAL A 309 10.25 8.60 -9.24
N GLU A 310 9.29 7.75 -9.58
CA GLU A 310 8.06 8.16 -10.25
C GLU A 310 7.09 8.80 -9.25
N VAL A 311 6.68 10.04 -9.51
CA VAL A 311 5.69 10.77 -8.71
C VAL A 311 4.41 10.89 -9.51
N CYS A 312 3.30 10.45 -8.95
CA CYS A 312 2.00 10.45 -9.60
C CYS A 312 0.87 10.78 -8.62
N SER A 313 -0.32 11.05 -9.16
CA SER A 313 -1.55 11.14 -8.37
C SER A 313 -2.42 9.93 -8.61
N GLU A 314 -3.17 9.52 -7.58
CA GLU A 314 -4.19 8.48 -7.70
C GLU A 314 -5.48 8.95 -7.02
N TYR A 315 -6.61 8.63 -7.66
CA TYR A 315 -7.93 9.08 -7.18
C TYR A 315 -8.27 8.57 -5.78
N ALA A 316 -7.87 7.34 -5.49
CA ALA A 316 -8.14 6.67 -4.22
C ALA A 316 -7.26 7.17 -3.06
N CYS A 317 -6.21 7.95 -3.35
CA CYS A 317 -5.31 8.47 -2.32
C CYS A 317 -6.06 9.43 -1.39
N PRO A 318 -5.99 9.25 -0.06
CA PRO A 318 -6.63 10.13 0.90
C PRO A 318 -6.18 11.59 0.76
N ALA A 319 -7.13 12.52 0.95
CA ALA A 319 -6.87 13.94 0.80
C ALA A 319 -5.78 14.44 1.77
N GLY A 320 -4.88 15.27 1.26
CA GLY A 320 -3.79 15.85 2.04
C GLY A 320 -2.67 14.88 2.41
N ARG A 321 -2.65 13.68 1.85
CA ARG A 321 -1.62 12.66 2.12
C ARG A 321 -0.85 12.29 0.85
N GLY A 322 0.34 11.75 1.06
CA GLY A 322 1.14 11.12 0.01
C GLY A 322 1.89 9.92 0.59
N TYR A 323 2.14 8.93 -0.23
CA TYR A 323 2.76 7.67 0.16
C TYR A 323 3.95 7.36 -0.73
N GLY A 324 5.08 7.04 -0.13
CA GLY A 324 6.24 6.52 -0.83
C GLY A 324 6.28 5.01 -0.76
N LEU A 325 6.35 4.38 -1.92
CA LEU A 325 6.17 2.95 -2.12
C LEU A 325 7.44 2.29 -2.63
N SER A 326 7.80 1.19 -1.99
CA SER A 326 8.77 0.23 -2.50
C SER A 326 8.01 -0.96 -3.06
N ILE A 327 7.87 -1.01 -4.38
CA ILE A 327 7.07 -2.04 -5.07
C ILE A 327 7.65 -3.44 -4.84
N GLY A 328 8.97 -3.57 -4.77
CA GLY A 328 9.62 -4.85 -4.47
C GLY A 328 9.30 -5.42 -3.08
N ASN A 329 8.81 -4.58 -2.14
CA ASN A 329 8.40 -4.98 -0.80
C ASN A 329 6.88 -5.08 -0.62
N MET A 330 6.12 -4.83 -1.66
CA MET A 330 4.66 -4.90 -1.68
C MET A 330 4.20 -6.06 -2.57
N GLU A 331 3.27 -6.87 -2.09
CA GLU A 331 2.68 -7.98 -2.85
C GLU A 331 1.17 -8.03 -2.62
N LEU A 332 0.43 -8.28 -3.69
CA LEU A 332 -0.97 -8.69 -3.60
C LEU A 332 -1.01 -10.22 -3.59
N ARG A 333 -1.57 -10.81 -2.55
CA ARG A 333 -1.74 -12.25 -2.41
C ARG A 333 -3.20 -12.62 -2.39
N CYS A 334 -3.58 -13.57 -3.24
CA CYS A 334 -4.94 -14.07 -3.35
C CYS A 334 -4.99 -15.56 -3.07
N LEU A 335 -6.10 -15.98 -2.47
CA LEU A 335 -6.36 -17.37 -2.18
C LEU A 335 -6.83 -18.05 -3.48
N GLU A 336 -6.15 -19.11 -3.91
CA GLU A 336 -6.61 -20.05 -4.95
C GLU A 336 -7.31 -19.40 -6.18
N ASN A 337 -6.74 -18.33 -6.73
CA ASN A 337 -7.31 -17.54 -7.84
C ASN A 337 -8.66 -16.86 -7.51
N GLN A 338 -8.89 -16.52 -6.24
CA GLN A 338 -10.12 -15.90 -5.76
C GLN A 338 -10.03 -14.34 -5.77
N LEU A 339 -9.55 -13.74 -6.85
CA LEU A 339 -9.48 -12.27 -6.90
C LEU A 339 -10.77 -11.63 -7.43
N PHE A 340 -11.33 -12.13 -8.50
CA PHE A 340 -12.61 -11.68 -9.04
C PHE A 340 -13.39 -12.91 -9.51
N VAL A 341 -14.00 -13.63 -8.57
CA VAL A 341 -14.75 -14.82 -8.89
C VAL A 341 -16.23 -14.49 -8.96
N ALA A 342 -16.78 -14.64 -10.16
CA ALA A 342 -18.20 -14.49 -10.36
C ALA A 342 -18.91 -15.81 -10.00
N GLU A 343 -19.91 -15.71 -9.16
CA GLU A 343 -20.74 -16.79 -8.71
C GLU A 343 -22.21 -16.56 -9.13
N GLY A 344 -22.86 -17.60 -9.59
CA GLY A 344 -24.26 -17.54 -9.99
C GLY A 344 -24.47 -17.86 -11.48
N PRO A 345 -25.69 -17.69 -11.98
CA PRO A 345 -26.91 -17.24 -11.32
C PRO A 345 -27.51 -18.28 -10.35
N PHE A 346 -27.83 -17.86 -9.14
CA PHE A 346 -28.59 -18.64 -8.18
C PHE A 346 -30.05 -18.21 -8.21
N PHE A 347 -30.98 -19.13 -8.45
CA PHE A 347 -32.40 -18.80 -8.39
C PHE A 347 -32.93 -18.92 -6.97
N ASP A 348 -33.48 -17.81 -6.48
CA ASP A 348 -34.15 -17.76 -5.19
C ASP A 348 -35.67 -17.88 -5.38
N GLU A 349 -36.24 -18.95 -4.82
CA GLU A 349 -37.65 -19.25 -4.93
C GLU A 349 -38.54 -18.26 -4.13
N GLU A 350 -38.06 -17.76 -3.01
CA GLU A 350 -38.81 -16.85 -2.15
C GLU A 350 -39.03 -15.49 -2.81
N THR A 351 -37.95 -14.93 -3.39
CA THR A 351 -37.99 -13.60 -4.04
C THR A 351 -38.23 -13.69 -5.54
N GLN A 352 -38.24 -14.89 -6.11
CA GLN A 352 -38.30 -15.13 -7.57
C GLN A 352 -37.27 -14.31 -8.35
N ALA A 353 -36.05 -14.22 -7.80
CA ALA A 353 -34.97 -13.47 -8.37
C ALA A 353 -33.77 -14.36 -8.71
N TYR A 354 -33.01 -13.99 -9.73
CA TYR A 354 -31.71 -14.56 -10.02
C TYR A 354 -30.66 -13.70 -9.30
N ARG A 355 -29.90 -14.30 -8.39
CA ARG A 355 -28.85 -13.65 -7.60
C ARG A 355 -27.49 -13.91 -8.23
N TYR A 356 -26.69 -12.88 -8.27
CA TYR A 356 -25.33 -12.89 -8.76
C TYR A 356 -24.41 -12.34 -7.66
N ALA A 357 -23.25 -12.93 -7.54
CA ALA A 357 -22.22 -12.44 -6.65
C ALA A 357 -20.87 -12.40 -7.38
N CYS A 358 -20.05 -11.45 -7.02
CA CYS A 358 -18.65 -11.43 -7.38
C CYS A 358 -17.85 -11.23 -6.11
N SER A 359 -16.90 -12.12 -5.83
CA SER A 359 -16.13 -12.13 -4.59
C SER A 359 -14.63 -11.97 -4.85
N SER A 360 -13.95 -11.39 -3.86
CA SER A 360 -12.50 -11.28 -3.85
C SER A 360 -11.97 -11.69 -2.49
N LEU A 361 -11.03 -12.64 -2.46
CA LEU A 361 -10.37 -13.14 -1.25
C LEU A 361 -8.85 -13.00 -1.39
N GLY A 362 -8.29 -12.09 -0.63
CA GLY A 362 -6.86 -11.83 -0.68
C GLY A 362 -6.38 -10.98 0.49
N ASN A 363 -5.17 -10.48 0.40
CA ASN A 363 -4.66 -9.41 1.25
C ASN A 363 -3.40 -8.80 0.64
N LEU A 364 -3.06 -7.58 1.06
CA LEU A 364 -1.83 -6.92 0.71
C LEU A 364 -0.75 -7.26 1.74
N ARG A 365 0.42 -7.65 1.25
CA ARG A 365 1.59 -7.90 2.07
C ARG A 365 2.63 -6.80 1.87
N PHE A 366 3.02 -6.19 2.96
CA PHE A 366 4.17 -5.29 3.02
C PHE A 366 5.29 -6.01 3.77
N ARG A 367 6.31 -6.47 3.03
CA ARG A 367 7.38 -7.31 3.59
C ARG A 367 8.12 -6.62 4.72
N SER A 368 8.42 -5.33 4.55
CA SER A 368 9.13 -4.53 5.54
C SER A 368 8.57 -3.09 5.55
N PRO A 369 7.72 -2.75 6.53
CA PRO A 369 7.15 -1.41 6.69
C PRO A 369 8.17 -0.27 6.66
N ARG A 370 9.39 -0.48 7.13
CA ARG A 370 10.47 0.52 7.16
C ARG A 370 10.85 1.10 5.79
N ASN A 371 10.49 0.41 4.70
CA ASN A 371 10.77 0.83 3.33
C ASN A 371 9.64 1.67 2.72
N PHE A 372 8.71 2.13 3.54
CA PHE A 372 7.60 2.97 3.16
C PHE A 372 7.60 4.25 3.98
N PHE A 373 7.09 5.33 3.40
CA PHE A 373 6.89 6.57 4.13
C PHE A 373 5.55 7.21 3.82
N LEU A 374 5.06 7.99 4.76
CA LEU A 374 3.87 8.81 4.65
C LEU A 374 4.27 10.29 4.62
N LEU A 375 3.69 11.04 3.69
CA LEU A 375 3.69 12.50 3.69
C LEU A 375 2.38 12.98 4.29
N ALA A 376 2.44 13.70 5.40
CA ALA A 376 1.25 14.18 6.10
C ALA A 376 1.48 15.58 6.69
N PRO A 377 0.41 16.37 6.86
CA PRO A 377 0.52 17.62 7.60
C PRO A 377 0.58 17.30 9.08
N VAL A 378 1.61 17.77 9.75
CA VAL A 378 1.64 17.75 11.20
C VAL A 378 1.32 19.17 11.67
N THR A 379 0.20 19.32 12.30
CA THR A 379 -0.13 20.55 13.01
C THR A 379 0.52 20.49 14.39
N ALA A 380 1.33 21.49 14.71
CA ALA A 380 1.77 21.67 16.09
C ALA A 380 0.53 21.75 16.97
N ALA A 381 0.51 21.03 18.10
CA ALA A 381 -0.52 21.22 19.11
C ALA A 381 -0.51 22.68 19.54
N ALA A 382 -1.69 23.30 19.52
CA ALA A 382 -1.89 24.69 19.89
C ALA A 382 -1.66 24.87 21.40
#